data_ee08555cd3ebca620c8de0a2028a8179
#
_entry.id   ee08555cd3ebca620c8de0a2028a8179
#
_cell.length_a   1.000
_cell.length_b   1.000
_cell.length_c   1.000
_cell.angle_alpha   90.00
_cell.angle_beta   90.00
_cell.angle_gamma   90.00
#
_symmetry.space_group_name_H-M   'P 1'
#
loop_
_entity.id
_entity.type
_entity.pdbx_description
1 polymer ?
#
loop_
_entity_poly.entity_id
_entity_poly.type
_entity_poly.pdbx_seq_one_letter_code
_entity_poly.pdbx_strand_id
1 'polypeptide(L)'
;MILVDVYIPSLDDNFDFMLDEDTEIRKIIMEINEMIAKKMKSKKAPNTDEFLLYLMDKQIMLDKEQTLYGCGVRDGSRLMLV
;
A
#
# COMPACT_ATOMS: atom_id res chain seq x y z
N MET A 1 6.64 11.65 6.06
CA MET A 1 5.34 11.11 5.57
C MET A 1 5.05 11.61 4.18
N ILE A 2 4.57 10.72 3.34
CA ILE A 2 4.19 11.06 1.97
C ILE A 2 2.73 10.66 1.73
N LEU A 3 2.06 11.39 0.86
CA LEU A 3 0.70 11.07 0.45
C LEU A 3 0.75 10.22 -0.81
N VAL A 4 0.09 9.08 -0.79
CA VAL A 4 0.02 8.18 -1.94
C VAL A 4 -1.42 7.81 -2.23
N ASP A 5 -1.69 7.53 -3.50
CA ASP A 5 -2.99 7.02 -3.95
C ASP A 5 -2.85 5.51 -4.17
N VAL A 6 -3.66 4.73 -3.45
CA VAL A 6 -3.62 3.27 -3.54
C VAL A 6 -4.92 2.76 -4.15
N TYR A 7 -4.81 2.12 -5.30
CA TYR A 7 -5.93 1.44 -5.94
C TYR A 7 -5.99 -0.01 -5.49
N ILE A 8 -7.18 -0.47 -5.13
CA ILE A 8 -7.40 -1.83 -4.66
C ILE A 8 -8.37 -2.52 -5.61
N PRO A 9 -7.88 -3.34 -6.55
CA PRO A 9 -8.72 -3.96 -7.57
C PRO A 9 -9.87 -4.80 -7.01
N SER A 10 -9.64 -5.50 -5.90
CA SER A 10 -10.67 -6.34 -5.28
C SER A 10 -11.87 -5.54 -4.78
N LEU A 11 -11.68 -4.25 -4.51
CA LEU A 11 -12.73 -3.33 -4.06
C LEU A 11 -13.14 -2.35 -5.15
N ASP A 12 -12.40 -2.32 -6.25
CA ASP A 12 -12.57 -1.36 -7.35
C ASP A 12 -12.66 0.08 -6.81
N ASP A 13 -11.74 0.44 -5.93
CA ASP A 13 -11.74 1.73 -5.28
C ASP A 13 -10.32 2.21 -4.98
N ASN A 14 -10.18 3.53 -4.87
CA ASN A 14 -8.90 4.20 -4.56
C ASN A 14 -8.99 4.82 -3.18
N PHE A 15 -7.88 4.80 -2.47
CA PHE A 15 -7.76 5.41 -1.16
C PHE A 15 -6.47 6.21 -1.08
N ASP A 16 -6.54 7.37 -0.45
CA ASP A 16 -5.34 8.17 -0.18
C ASP A 16 -4.82 7.85 1.21
N PHE A 17 -3.53 7.58 1.31
CA PHE A 17 -2.89 7.28 2.58
C PHE A 17 -1.68 8.18 2.79
N MET A 18 -1.49 8.62 4.04
CA MET A 18 -0.25 9.23 4.49
C MET A 18 0.61 8.12 5.07
N LEU A 19 1.74 7.85 4.44
CA LEU A 19 2.62 6.73 4.80
C LEU A 19 4.03 7.23 5.09
N ASP A 20 4.71 6.53 6.00
CA ASP A 20 6.11 6.79 6.31
C ASP A 20 6.99 6.15 5.25
N GLU A 21 7.70 6.96 4.47
CA GLU A 21 8.56 6.51 3.38
C GLU A 21 9.75 5.68 3.85
N ASP A 22 10.11 5.75 5.12
CA ASP A 22 11.22 4.99 5.69
C ASP A 22 10.80 3.64 6.30
N THR A 23 9.52 3.33 6.25
CA THR A 23 8.99 2.05 6.74
C THR A 23 9.08 0.98 5.65
N GLU A 24 9.39 -0.25 6.05
CA GLU A 24 9.44 -1.38 5.11
C GLU A 24 8.08 -1.62 4.46
N ILE A 25 8.11 -2.00 3.19
CA ILE A 25 6.90 -2.28 2.39
C ILE A 25 6.00 -3.31 3.09
N ARG A 26 6.58 -4.32 3.71
CA ARG A 26 5.82 -5.34 4.45
C ARG A 26 4.91 -4.72 5.51
N LYS A 27 5.44 -3.79 6.29
CA LYS A 27 4.66 -3.08 7.32
C LYS A 27 3.64 -2.15 6.71
N ILE A 28 3.99 -1.51 5.59
CA ILE A 28 3.06 -0.63 4.86
C ILE A 28 1.83 -1.41 4.40
N ILE A 29 2.03 -2.61 3.85
CA ILE A 29 0.91 -3.47 3.42
C ILE A 29 0.00 -3.79 4.61
N MET A 30 0.58 -4.12 5.76
CA MET A 30 -0.19 -4.39 6.98
C MET A 30 -1.00 -3.17 7.41
N GLU A 31 -0.38 -1.99 7.42
CA GLU A 31 -1.05 -0.75 7.80
C GLU A 31 -2.21 -0.41 6.86
N ILE A 32 -2.01 -0.56 5.55
CA ILE A 32 -3.05 -0.32 4.56
C ILE A 32 -4.23 -1.26 4.79
N ASN A 33 -3.95 -2.55 4.99
CA ASN A 33 -4.99 -3.54 5.24
C ASN A 33 -5.79 -3.24 6.50
N GLU A 34 -5.11 -2.82 7.57
CA GLU A 34 -5.79 -2.46 8.82
C GLU A 34 -6.70 -1.24 8.64
N MET A 35 -6.21 -0.23 7.91
CA MET A 35 -7.00 0.98 7.65
C MET A 35 -8.22 0.67 6.79
N ILE A 36 -8.07 -0.18 5.79
CA ILE A 36 -9.18 -0.59 4.92
C ILE A 36 -10.19 -1.41 5.69
N ALA A 37 -9.73 -2.35 6.52
CA ALA A 37 -10.62 -3.16 7.35
C ALA A 37 -11.49 -2.29 8.26
N LYS A 38 -10.91 -1.23 8.85
CA LYS A 38 -11.64 -0.28 9.67
C LYS A 38 -12.69 0.50 8.86
N LYS A 39 -12.31 0.96 7.66
CA LYS A 39 -13.24 1.69 6.79
C LYS A 39 -14.40 0.82 6.33
N MET A 40 -14.15 -0.44 6.07
CA MET A 40 -15.15 -1.39 5.60
C MET A 40 -15.91 -2.05 6.76
N LYS A 41 -15.59 -1.71 8.00
CA LYS A 41 -16.14 -2.33 9.22
C LYS A 41 -16.02 -3.85 9.21
N SER A 42 -14.95 -4.33 8.57
CA SER A 42 -14.67 -5.76 8.50
C SER A 42 -14.10 -6.25 9.82
N LYS A 43 -14.57 -7.40 10.28
CA LYS A 43 -14.09 -8.01 11.52
C LYS A 43 -12.81 -8.80 11.32
N LYS A 44 -12.39 -9.01 10.08
CA LYS A 44 -11.28 -9.88 9.77
C LYS A 44 -10.37 -9.19 8.76
N ALA A 45 -9.15 -8.90 9.18
CA ALA A 45 -8.14 -8.41 8.26
C ALA A 45 -7.75 -9.54 7.31
N PRO A 46 -7.65 -9.30 5.99
CA PRO A 46 -7.17 -10.32 5.07
C PRO A 46 -5.73 -10.71 5.40
N ASN A 47 -5.34 -11.90 4.97
CA ASN A 47 -3.97 -12.36 5.16
C ASN A 47 -3.01 -11.47 4.38
N THR A 48 -2.20 -10.69 5.10
CA THR A 48 -1.29 -9.69 4.50
C THR A 48 -0.15 -10.33 3.72
N ASP A 49 0.16 -11.60 3.97
CA ASP A 49 1.25 -12.29 3.27
C ASP A 49 0.94 -12.53 1.79
N GLU A 50 -0.33 -12.51 1.43
CA GLU A 50 -0.78 -12.71 0.06
C GLU A 50 -0.81 -11.42 -0.78
N PHE A 51 -0.69 -10.27 -0.14
CA PHE A 51 -0.77 -8.99 -0.84
C PHE A 51 0.60 -8.50 -1.26
N LEU A 52 0.62 -7.87 -2.43
CA LEU A 52 1.81 -7.21 -2.99
C LEU A 52 1.46 -5.77 -3.32
N LEU A 53 2.46 -4.91 -3.27
CA LEU A 53 2.29 -3.51 -3.61
C LEU A 53 3.03 -3.22 -4.91
N TYR A 54 2.32 -2.62 -5.85
CA TYR A 54 2.81 -2.32 -7.18
C TYR A 54 2.88 -0.81 -7.38
N LEU A 55 4.01 -0.32 -7.88
CA LEU A 55 4.20 1.11 -8.18
C LEU A 55 3.79 1.36 -9.63
N MET A 56 2.63 1.98 -9.82
CA MET A 56 2.04 2.16 -11.15
C MET A 56 2.87 3.10 -12.04
N ASP A 57 3.45 4.14 -11.44
CA ASP A 57 4.21 5.14 -12.18
C ASP A 57 5.45 4.56 -12.89
N LYS A 58 6.04 3.52 -12.30
CA LYS A 58 7.24 2.87 -12.83
C LYS A 58 6.97 1.44 -13.31
N GLN A 59 5.75 0.95 -13.12
CA GLN A 59 5.34 -0.40 -13.50
C GLN A 59 6.25 -1.49 -12.90
N ILE A 60 6.53 -1.36 -11.61
CA ILE A 60 7.35 -2.33 -10.88
C ILE A 60 6.62 -2.84 -9.64
N MET A 61 6.84 -4.13 -9.33
CA MET A 61 6.40 -4.71 -8.07
C MET A 61 7.41 -4.36 -7.00
N LEU A 62 6.91 -3.91 -5.82
CA LEU A 62 7.78 -3.47 -4.74
C LEU A 62 8.25 -4.66 -3.91
N ASP A 63 9.54 -4.65 -3.55
CA ASP A 63 10.13 -5.66 -2.68
C ASP A 63 9.71 -5.40 -1.23
N LYS A 64 9.11 -6.38 -0.58
CA LYS A 64 8.61 -6.26 0.78
C LYS A 64 9.68 -5.92 1.81
N GLU A 65 10.93 -6.21 1.54
CA GLU A 65 12.04 -5.93 2.44
C GLU A 65 12.63 -4.53 2.25
N GLN A 66 12.23 -3.84 1.19
CA GLN A 66 12.64 -2.45 0.91
C GLN A 66 11.68 -1.47 1.57
N THR A 67 12.12 -0.20 1.65
CA THR A 67 11.26 0.89 2.07
C THR A 67 10.59 1.53 0.87
N LEU A 68 9.54 2.34 1.11
CA LEU A 68 8.91 3.11 0.04
C LEU A 68 9.94 4.02 -0.64
N TYR A 69 10.73 4.71 0.16
CA TYR A 69 11.78 5.60 -0.36
C TYR A 69 12.78 4.83 -1.22
N GLY A 70 13.25 3.67 -0.73
CA GLY A 70 14.20 2.83 -1.45
C GLY A 70 13.67 2.34 -2.79
N CYS A 71 12.35 2.16 -2.91
CA CYS A 71 11.72 1.75 -4.16
C CYS A 71 11.40 2.92 -5.10
N GLY A 72 11.67 4.14 -4.69
CA GLY A 72 11.41 5.31 -5.52
C GLY A 72 10.00 5.88 -5.40
N VAL A 73 9.26 5.46 -4.39
CA VAL A 73 7.93 6.00 -4.11
C VAL A 73 8.09 7.40 -3.51
N ARG A 74 7.32 8.35 -4.01
CA ARG A 74 7.38 9.75 -3.59
C ARG A 74 5.98 10.28 -3.32
N ASP A 75 5.90 11.48 -2.77
CA ASP A 75 4.63 12.16 -2.57
C ASP A 75 3.87 12.23 -3.89
N GLY A 76 2.61 11.83 -3.90
CA GLY A 76 1.78 11.80 -5.10
C GLY A 76 1.91 10.53 -5.95
N SER A 77 2.75 9.58 -5.56
CA SER A 77 2.86 8.30 -6.28
C SER A 77 1.55 7.53 -6.27
N ARG A 78 1.33 6.74 -7.32
CA ARG A 78 0.17 5.85 -7.42
C ARG A 78 0.60 4.41 -7.25
N LEU A 79 -0.06 3.72 -6.31
CA LEU A 79 0.21 2.34 -5.97
C LEU A 79 -1.02 1.49 -6.22
N MET A 80 -0.80 0.18 -6.36
CA MET A 80 -1.88 -0.79 -6.46
C MET A 80 -1.60 -1.94 -5.49
N LEU A 81 -2.60 -2.28 -4.67
CA LEU A 81 -2.52 -3.40 -3.74
C LEU A 81 -3.15 -4.63 -4.40
N VAL A 82 -2.33 -5.61 -4.73
CA VAL A 82 -2.78 -6.81 -5.45
C VAL A 82 -2.58 -8.08 -4.65
#